data_171254b76c5a8d8c9c39591634699dd5
#
_entry.id   171254b76c5a8d8c9c39591634699dd5
#
_cell.length_a   1.000
_cell.length_b   1.000
_cell.length_c   1.000
_cell.angle_alpha   90.00
_cell.angle_beta   90.00
_cell.angle_gamma   90.00
#
_symmetry.space_group_name_H-M   'P 1'
#
loop_
_entity.id
_entity.type
_entity.pdbx_description
1 polymer ?
#
loop_
_entity_poly.entity_id
_entity_poly.type
_entity_poly.pdbx_seq_one_letter_code
_entity_poly.pdbx_strand_id
1 'polypeptide(L)'
;IWFDRTSSVGWLRISDVSKTVKYLTETTQSLSELGIANSRFVPQGNLVMSICATVGKPIITSVNLCIHDGFVVFNGLSVIQDHMYYILKKLEPEWSKQGQTGSQMNLNTELINTTLVLIPQSQAEQTAIATILSDMDTDISSLQQQLSKTRQIKQGMMQELLTGKTRLKV
;
A
#
# COMPACT_ATOMS: atom_id res chain seq x y z
N ILE A 1 -15.20 -6.79 -22.23
CA ILE A 1 -16.18 -7.72 -21.65
C ILE A 1 -15.91 -7.95 -20.16
N TRP A 2 -14.65 -8.09 -19.72
CA TRP A 2 -14.28 -8.30 -18.31
C TRP A 2 -14.12 -7.01 -17.51
N PHE A 3 -13.87 -5.89 -18.17
CA PHE A 3 -13.60 -4.59 -17.56
C PHE A 3 -14.68 -3.58 -17.90
N ASP A 4 -15.06 -2.77 -16.91
CA ASP A 4 -16.02 -1.67 -17.04
C ASP A 4 -15.53 -0.49 -16.19
N ARG A 5 -15.25 0.63 -16.85
CA ARG A 5 -14.77 1.86 -16.19
C ARG A 5 -15.83 2.54 -15.32
N THR A 6 -17.09 2.20 -15.49
CA THR A 6 -18.20 2.75 -14.71
C THR A 6 -18.49 1.95 -13.43
N SER A 7 -17.89 0.77 -13.31
CA SER A 7 -18.06 -0.10 -12.14
C SER A 7 -17.33 0.47 -10.91
N SER A 8 -17.97 0.32 -9.76
CA SER A 8 -17.39 0.68 -8.45
C SER A 8 -16.47 -0.40 -7.86
N VAL A 9 -16.34 -1.56 -8.52
CA VAL A 9 -15.51 -2.68 -8.05
C VAL A 9 -14.20 -2.71 -8.82
N GLY A 10 -13.11 -2.45 -8.10
CA GLY A 10 -11.78 -2.41 -8.67
C GLY A 10 -11.19 -3.77 -9.03
N TRP A 11 -10.23 -3.79 -9.93
CA TRP A 11 -9.33 -4.92 -10.18
C TRP A 11 -7.95 -4.59 -9.63
N LEU A 12 -7.57 -5.25 -8.55
CA LEU A 12 -6.28 -4.98 -7.89
C LEU A 12 -5.12 -5.52 -8.72
N ARG A 13 -4.19 -4.64 -9.04
CA ARG A 13 -2.94 -4.96 -9.72
C ARG A 13 -1.74 -4.68 -8.82
N ILE A 14 -0.63 -5.36 -9.07
CA ILE A 14 0.63 -5.10 -8.34
C ILE A 14 1.07 -3.63 -8.49
N SER A 15 0.84 -3.03 -9.66
CA SER A 15 1.14 -1.60 -9.89
C SER A 15 0.36 -0.65 -8.97
N ASP A 16 -0.87 -1.01 -8.59
CA ASP A 16 -1.69 -0.21 -7.68
C ASP A 16 -1.14 -0.34 -6.26
N VAL A 17 -0.81 -1.57 -5.83
CA VAL A 17 -0.17 -1.83 -4.54
C VAL A 17 1.18 -1.11 -4.44
N SER A 18 1.99 -1.14 -5.50
CA SER A 18 3.32 -0.51 -5.49
C SER A 18 3.27 1.00 -5.22
N LYS A 19 2.22 1.67 -5.68
CA LYS A 19 1.99 3.12 -5.49
C LYS A 19 1.31 3.46 -4.16
N THR A 20 0.63 2.50 -3.57
CA THR A 20 -0.12 2.69 -2.32
C THR A 20 0.83 2.72 -1.12
N VAL A 21 0.65 3.66 -0.20
CA VAL A 21 1.38 3.71 1.07
C VAL A 21 0.74 2.75 2.07
N LYS A 22 -0.49 3.01 2.50
CA LYS A 22 -1.25 2.18 3.46
C LYS A 22 -2.66 1.89 2.95
N TYR A 23 -3.43 2.91 2.62
CA TYR A 23 -4.83 2.78 2.22
C TYR A 23 -4.97 2.87 0.70
N LEU A 24 -5.52 1.82 0.08
CA LEU A 24 -5.83 1.80 -1.34
C LEU A 24 -7.22 2.42 -1.57
N THR A 25 -7.25 3.61 -2.13
CA THR A 25 -8.50 4.37 -2.38
C THR A 25 -9.06 4.19 -3.77
N GLU A 26 -8.25 3.72 -4.72
CA GLU A 26 -8.64 3.49 -6.11
C GLU A 26 -7.77 2.42 -6.76
N THR A 27 -8.26 1.85 -7.85
CA THR A 27 -7.53 0.92 -8.72
C THR A 27 -7.48 1.48 -10.14
N THR A 28 -6.44 1.13 -10.88
CA THR A 28 -6.28 1.57 -12.29
C THR A 28 -7.38 1.01 -13.20
N GLN A 29 -7.97 -0.13 -12.84
CA GLN A 29 -9.01 -0.81 -13.62
C GLN A 29 -10.16 -1.24 -12.72
N SER A 30 -11.38 -1.29 -13.29
CA SER A 30 -12.57 -1.83 -12.62
C SER A 30 -13.17 -2.97 -13.43
N LEU A 31 -13.82 -3.91 -12.75
CA LEU A 31 -14.42 -5.09 -13.38
C LEU A 31 -15.89 -4.89 -13.69
N SER A 32 -16.35 -5.46 -14.80
CA SER A 32 -17.77 -5.64 -15.09
C SER A 32 -18.41 -6.68 -14.14
N GLU A 33 -19.72 -6.78 -14.11
CA GLU A 33 -20.43 -7.80 -13.34
C GLU A 33 -19.93 -9.22 -13.67
N LEU A 34 -19.68 -9.51 -14.96
CA LEU A 34 -19.13 -10.78 -15.39
C LEU A 34 -17.71 -10.99 -14.84
N GLY A 35 -16.90 -9.95 -14.82
CA GLY A 35 -15.55 -9.98 -14.24
C GLY A 35 -15.59 -10.24 -12.74
N ILE A 36 -16.48 -9.59 -12.02
CA ILE A 36 -16.67 -9.77 -10.56
C ILE A 36 -17.11 -11.20 -10.26
N ALA A 37 -18.10 -11.73 -11.00
CA ALA A 37 -18.62 -13.09 -10.80
C ALA A 37 -17.55 -14.19 -11.00
N ASN A 38 -16.50 -13.91 -11.77
CA ASN A 38 -15.41 -14.84 -12.06
C ASN A 38 -14.09 -14.51 -11.35
N SER A 39 -14.14 -13.66 -10.32
CA SER A 39 -12.97 -13.22 -9.57
C SER A 39 -13.20 -13.33 -8.07
N ARG A 40 -12.10 -13.30 -7.31
CA ARG A 40 -12.21 -13.30 -5.85
C ARG A 40 -12.49 -11.88 -5.35
N PHE A 41 -13.73 -11.65 -4.91
CA PHE A 41 -14.16 -10.36 -4.35
C PHE A 41 -13.58 -10.14 -2.95
N VAL A 42 -13.15 -8.91 -2.69
CA VAL A 42 -12.63 -8.43 -1.41
C VAL A 42 -13.35 -7.13 -1.06
N PRO A 43 -14.12 -7.09 0.03
CA PRO A 43 -14.77 -5.87 0.50
C PRO A 43 -13.73 -4.81 0.91
N GLN A 44 -14.15 -3.56 0.93
CA GLN A 44 -13.36 -2.50 1.56
C GLN A 44 -13.09 -2.81 3.04
N GLY A 45 -12.01 -2.25 3.58
CA GLY A 45 -11.62 -2.44 4.98
C GLY A 45 -10.79 -3.70 5.24
N ASN A 46 -10.39 -4.44 4.21
CA ASN A 46 -9.60 -5.67 4.38
C ASN A 46 -8.10 -5.41 4.23
N LEU A 47 -7.32 -6.12 5.03
CA LEU A 47 -5.85 -6.18 4.92
C LEU A 47 -5.48 -7.18 3.84
N VAL A 48 -4.79 -6.70 2.81
CA VAL A 48 -4.34 -7.47 1.65
C VAL A 48 -2.84 -7.32 1.50
N MET A 49 -2.15 -8.38 1.09
CA MET A 49 -0.71 -8.35 0.85
C MET A 49 -0.39 -8.98 -0.51
N SER A 50 0.52 -8.36 -1.25
CA SER A 50 1.05 -8.94 -2.49
C SER A 50 2.07 -10.05 -2.18
N ILE A 51 1.97 -11.16 -2.92
CA ILE A 51 2.87 -12.31 -2.78
C ILE A 51 3.72 -12.55 -4.01
N CYS A 52 3.53 -11.77 -5.07
CA CYS A 52 4.34 -11.83 -6.30
C CYS A 52 4.81 -10.43 -6.70
N ALA A 53 5.90 -10.32 -7.42
CA ALA A 53 6.56 -9.10 -7.91
C ALA A 53 6.94 -8.11 -6.80
N THR A 54 6.02 -7.33 -6.24
CA THR A 54 6.24 -6.51 -5.03
C THR A 54 5.91 -7.35 -3.81
N VAL A 55 6.80 -8.26 -3.45
CA VAL A 55 6.57 -9.31 -2.46
C VAL A 55 6.48 -8.75 -1.05
N GLY A 56 5.46 -9.18 -0.30
CA GLY A 56 5.30 -8.89 1.12
C GLY A 56 4.71 -7.50 1.43
N LYS A 57 4.31 -6.72 0.41
CA LYS A 57 3.77 -5.37 0.64
C LYS A 57 2.31 -5.42 1.08
N PRO A 58 1.99 -5.00 2.32
CA PRO A 58 0.63 -4.93 2.82
C PRO A 58 -0.05 -3.62 2.41
N ILE A 59 -1.37 -3.69 2.20
CA ILE A 59 -2.27 -2.54 2.03
C ILE A 59 -3.60 -2.80 2.75
N ILE A 60 -4.34 -1.75 3.07
CA ILE A 60 -5.71 -1.83 3.54
C ILE A 60 -6.62 -1.27 2.45
N THR A 61 -7.64 -2.02 2.04
CA THR A 61 -8.55 -1.59 0.99
C THR A 61 -9.54 -0.55 1.51
N SER A 62 -9.68 0.60 0.84
CA SER A 62 -10.73 1.59 1.12
C SER A 62 -11.86 1.53 0.09
N VAL A 63 -11.78 0.62 -0.87
CA VAL A 63 -12.79 0.38 -1.91
C VAL A 63 -13.01 -1.12 -2.05
N ASN A 64 -14.18 -1.49 -2.57
CA ASN A 64 -14.45 -2.86 -2.98
C ASN A 64 -13.63 -3.21 -4.21
N LEU A 65 -13.04 -4.39 -4.22
CA LEU A 65 -12.20 -4.82 -5.35
C LEU A 65 -12.21 -6.35 -5.51
N CYS A 66 -11.68 -6.80 -6.61
CA CYS A 66 -11.36 -8.22 -6.84
C CYS A 66 -9.85 -8.39 -6.99
N ILE A 67 -9.38 -9.57 -6.64
CA ILE A 67 -7.97 -9.96 -6.69
C ILE A 67 -7.76 -11.22 -7.52
N HIS A 68 -6.52 -11.42 -7.97
CA HIS A 68 -6.01 -12.68 -8.51
C HIS A 68 -5.15 -13.41 -7.47
N ASP A 69 -4.54 -14.51 -7.86
CA ASP A 69 -3.69 -15.39 -7.03
C ASP A 69 -2.38 -14.77 -6.55
N GLY A 70 -2.01 -13.60 -7.07
CA GLY A 70 -0.85 -12.81 -6.61
C GLY A 70 -1.04 -12.07 -5.28
N PHE A 71 -2.18 -12.29 -4.60
CA PHE A 71 -2.54 -11.61 -3.36
C PHE A 71 -3.07 -12.58 -2.31
N VAL A 72 -2.80 -12.26 -1.04
CA VAL A 72 -3.47 -12.89 0.11
C VAL A 72 -4.29 -11.86 0.86
N VAL A 73 -5.42 -12.32 1.41
CA VAL A 73 -6.31 -11.51 2.26
C VAL A 73 -6.25 -12.07 3.67
N PHE A 74 -6.01 -11.22 4.65
CA PHE A 74 -5.98 -11.59 6.06
C PHE A 74 -7.38 -11.48 6.65
N ASN A 75 -8.10 -12.59 6.71
CA ASN A 75 -9.45 -12.67 7.25
C ASN A 75 -9.43 -13.20 8.69
N GLY A 76 -10.39 -12.76 9.50
CA GLY A 76 -10.59 -13.31 10.84
C GLY A 76 -9.41 -13.06 11.78
N LEU A 77 -8.75 -11.92 11.65
CA LEU A 77 -7.64 -11.54 12.52
C LEU A 77 -8.11 -11.49 13.99
N SER A 78 -7.40 -12.17 14.88
CA SER A 78 -7.54 -12.06 16.33
C SER A 78 -6.84 -10.84 16.93
N VAL A 79 -6.16 -10.07 16.09
CA VAL A 79 -5.36 -8.89 16.46
C VAL A 79 -5.90 -7.66 15.73
N ILE A 80 -5.58 -6.47 16.25
CA ILE A 80 -5.96 -5.20 15.61
C ILE A 80 -5.33 -5.15 14.21
N GLN A 81 -6.14 -4.91 13.18
CA GLN A 81 -5.74 -4.93 11.78
C GLN A 81 -4.62 -3.93 11.47
N ASP A 82 -4.71 -2.71 11.99
CA ASP A 82 -3.67 -1.71 11.82
C ASP A 82 -2.34 -2.13 12.45
N HIS A 83 -2.38 -2.82 13.60
CA HIS A 83 -1.18 -3.39 14.21
C HIS A 83 -0.57 -4.48 13.33
N MET A 84 -1.40 -5.39 12.80
CA MET A 84 -0.95 -6.42 11.86
C MET A 84 -0.36 -5.80 10.59
N TYR A 85 -0.95 -4.73 10.07
CA TYR A 85 -0.38 -4.00 8.93
C TYR A 85 1.08 -3.60 9.19
N TYR A 86 1.39 -3.02 10.36
CA TYR A 86 2.75 -2.60 10.70
C TYR A 86 3.70 -3.78 10.94
N ILE A 87 3.21 -4.90 11.48
CA ILE A 87 4.00 -6.14 11.56
C ILE A 87 4.40 -6.61 10.16
N LEU A 88 3.44 -6.71 9.24
CA LEU A 88 3.71 -7.11 7.85
C LEU A 88 4.66 -6.12 7.15
N LYS A 89 4.47 -4.83 7.39
CA LYS A 89 5.35 -3.79 6.88
C LYS A 89 6.79 -3.93 7.35
N LYS A 90 6.99 -4.34 8.59
CA LYS A 90 8.32 -4.65 9.16
C LYS A 90 8.95 -5.89 8.49
N LEU A 91 8.15 -6.90 8.14
CA LEU A 91 8.61 -8.14 7.51
C LEU A 91 8.86 -8.00 6.00
N GLU A 92 8.26 -7.02 5.34
CA GLU A 92 8.38 -6.79 3.88
C GLU A 92 9.83 -6.84 3.37
N PRO A 93 10.83 -6.17 3.99
CA PRO A 93 12.22 -6.24 3.53
C PRO A 93 12.87 -7.63 3.65
N GLU A 94 12.46 -8.42 4.64
CA GLU A 94 12.99 -9.79 4.85
C GLU A 94 12.43 -10.73 3.79
N TRP A 95 11.13 -10.69 3.55
CA TRP A 95 10.48 -11.48 2.52
C TRP A 95 10.95 -11.12 1.10
N SER A 96 11.18 -9.85 0.84
CA SER A 96 11.73 -9.38 -0.44
C SER A 96 13.13 -9.93 -0.71
N LYS A 97 13.97 -10.12 0.32
CA LYS A 97 15.31 -10.72 0.18
C LYS A 97 15.25 -12.21 -0.11
N GLN A 98 14.34 -12.94 0.54
CA GLN A 98 14.17 -14.39 0.34
C GLN A 98 13.68 -14.71 -1.08
N GLY A 99 12.89 -13.83 -1.70
CA GLY A 99 12.42 -14.00 -3.06
C GLY A 99 13.49 -13.81 -4.16
N GLN A 100 14.67 -13.28 -3.84
CA GLN A 100 15.72 -12.99 -4.85
C GLN A 100 16.58 -14.21 -5.24
N THR A 101 16.42 -15.35 -4.60
CA THR A 101 17.26 -16.54 -4.82
C THR A 101 16.75 -17.50 -5.92
N GLY A 102 15.66 -17.16 -6.62
CA GLY A 102 15.07 -18.01 -7.67
C GLY A 102 14.41 -17.21 -8.80
N SER A 103 14.07 -17.88 -9.88
CA SER A 103 13.57 -17.30 -11.14
C SER A 103 12.18 -16.64 -11.05
N GLN A 104 11.46 -16.70 -9.93
CA GLN A 104 10.23 -15.95 -9.65
C GLN A 104 10.10 -15.67 -8.15
N MET A 105 10.00 -14.38 -7.81
CA MET A 105 9.76 -13.92 -6.44
C MET A 105 8.30 -14.15 -6.05
N ASN A 106 8.01 -15.33 -5.48
CA ASN A 106 6.68 -15.61 -4.95
C ASN A 106 6.82 -16.07 -3.49
N LEU A 107 6.14 -15.36 -2.57
CA LEU A 107 5.87 -15.86 -1.24
C LEU A 107 4.82 -16.97 -1.36
N ASN A 108 5.07 -18.10 -0.74
CA ASN A 108 4.04 -19.11 -0.59
C ASN A 108 3.22 -18.86 0.69
N THR A 109 1.98 -19.30 0.67
CA THR A 109 1.06 -19.15 1.81
C THR A 109 1.54 -19.89 3.06
N GLU A 110 2.32 -20.97 2.89
CA GLU A 110 2.88 -21.75 3.99
C GLU A 110 3.91 -20.93 4.78
N LEU A 111 4.81 -20.22 4.09
CA LEU A 111 5.79 -19.33 4.75
C LEU A 111 5.08 -18.21 5.53
N ILE A 112 4.04 -17.62 4.96
CA ILE A 112 3.26 -16.58 5.63
C ILE A 112 2.62 -17.14 6.91
N ASN A 113 1.98 -18.30 6.82
CA ASN A 113 1.26 -18.91 7.94
C ASN A 113 2.18 -19.46 9.04
N THR A 114 3.42 -19.79 8.71
CA THR A 114 4.42 -20.32 9.67
C THR A 114 5.33 -19.24 10.24
N THR A 115 5.24 -18.00 9.72
CA THR A 115 6.03 -16.88 10.24
C THR A 115 5.58 -16.51 11.65
N LEU A 116 6.47 -16.67 12.61
CA LEU A 116 6.22 -16.32 14.01
C LEU A 116 6.42 -14.81 14.22
N VAL A 117 5.43 -14.17 14.82
CA VAL A 117 5.45 -12.75 15.16
C VAL A 117 5.12 -12.55 16.63
N LEU A 118 5.77 -11.58 17.25
CA LEU A 118 5.47 -11.18 18.62
C LEU A 118 4.35 -10.16 18.60
N ILE A 119 3.29 -10.45 19.33
CA ILE A 119 2.10 -9.61 19.40
C ILE A 119 1.77 -9.33 20.87
N PRO A 120 1.57 -8.06 21.27
CA PRO A 120 1.07 -7.73 22.59
C PRO A 120 -0.28 -8.40 22.84
N GLN A 121 -0.49 -8.94 24.03
CA GLN A 121 -1.76 -9.60 24.38
C GLN A 121 -2.92 -8.60 24.50
N SER A 122 -2.62 -7.39 24.94
CA SER A 122 -3.62 -6.31 25.13
C SER A 122 -3.96 -5.66 23.78
N GLN A 123 -5.24 -5.69 23.41
CA GLN A 123 -5.73 -4.94 22.26
C GLN A 123 -5.54 -3.42 22.41
N ALA A 124 -5.60 -2.91 23.64
CA ALA A 124 -5.33 -1.49 23.93
C ALA A 124 -3.88 -1.13 23.59
N GLU A 125 -2.91 -1.99 23.92
CA GLU A 125 -1.51 -1.80 23.56
C GLU A 125 -1.30 -1.91 22.04
N GLN A 126 -1.91 -2.89 21.38
CA GLN A 126 -1.86 -3.02 19.91
C GLN A 126 -2.39 -1.74 19.25
N THR A 127 -3.51 -1.20 19.73
CA THR A 127 -4.09 0.04 19.21
C THR A 127 -3.16 1.22 19.44
N ALA A 128 -2.60 1.36 20.62
CA ALA A 128 -1.69 2.46 20.95
C ALA A 128 -0.43 2.43 20.04
N ILE A 129 0.16 1.25 19.84
CA ILE A 129 1.31 1.09 18.93
C ILE A 129 0.92 1.46 17.50
N ALA A 130 -0.21 0.96 16.99
CA ALA A 130 -0.67 1.25 15.66
C ALA A 130 -0.96 2.75 15.46
N THR A 131 -1.52 3.42 16.46
CA THR A 131 -1.78 4.87 16.42
C THR A 131 -0.48 5.67 16.34
N ILE A 132 0.50 5.39 17.20
CA ILE A 132 1.80 6.07 17.19
C ILE A 132 2.46 5.94 15.80
N LEU A 133 2.48 4.72 15.23
CA LEU A 133 3.09 4.50 13.92
C LEU A 133 2.31 5.18 12.79
N SER A 134 0.98 5.24 12.88
CA SER A 134 0.11 5.93 11.91
C SER A 134 0.29 7.45 11.96
N ASP A 135 0.47 8.02 13.15
CA ASP A 135 0.75 9.44 13.33
C ASP A 135 2.12 9.80 12.71
N MET A 136 3.13 8.96 12.93
CA MET A 136 4.45 9.13 12.30
C MET A 136 4.38 9.04 10.76
N ASP A 137 3.59 8.12 10.19
CA ASP A 137 3.38 8.05 8.75
C ASP A 137 2.70 9.32 8.21
N THR A 138 1.77 9.90 8.97
CA THR A 138 1.09 11.16 8.64
C THR A 138 2.09 12.32 8.64
N ASP A 139 2.95 12.41 9.66
CA ASP A 139 3.99 13.43 9.73
C ASP A 139 4.99 13.31 8.57
N ILE A 140 5.44 12.10 8.26
CA ILE A 140 6.32 11.83 7.12
C ILE A 140 5.67 12.29 5.81
N SER A 141 4.39 11.95 5.60
CA SER A 141 3.65 12.36 4.41
C SER A 141 3.56 13.89 4.29
N SER A 142 3.26 14.57 5.40
CA SER A 142 3.20 16.04 5.46
C SER A 142 4.55 16.68 5.10
N LEU A 143 5.64 16.18 5.68
CA LEU A 143 6.99 16.67 5.41
C LEU A 143 7.40 16.42 3.95
N GLN A 144 7.02 15.29 3.36
CA GLN A 144 7.27 14.99 1.95
C GLN A 144 6.51 15.96 1.02
N GLN A 145 5.27 16.31 1.34
CA GLN A 145 4.49 17.31 0.60
C GLN A 145 5.13 18.69 0.69
N GLN A 146 5.56 19.11 1.88
CA GLN A 146 6.25 20.39 2.09
C GLN A 146 7.57 20.43 1.30
N LEU A 147 8.35 19.36 1.33
CA LEU A 147 9.59 19.25 0.57
C LEU A 147 9.33 19.37 -0.94
N SER A 148 8.31 18.67 -1.44
CA SER A 148 7.91 18.73 -2.87
C SER A 148 7.54 20.16 -3.26
N LYS A 149 6.68 20.81 -2.48
CA LYS A 149 6.29 22.22 -2.70
C LYS A 149 7.50 23.17 -2.69
N THR A 150 8.37 23.02 -1.72
CA THR A 150 9.58 23.87 -1.62
C THR A 150 10.52 23.67 -2.81
N ARG A 151 10.67 22.43 -3.29
CA ARG A 151 11.45 22.13 -4.51
C ARG A 151 10.84 22.79 -5.74
N GLN A 152 9.52 22.76 -5.91
CA GLN A 152 8.82 23.42 -7.01
C GLN A 152 9.00 24.95 -6.96
N ILE A 153 8.86 25.57 -5.77
CA ILE A 153 9.09 27.01 -5.59
C ILE A 153 10.55 27.35 -5.96
N LYS A 154 11.53 26.61 -5.45
CA LYS A 154 12.93 26.81 -5.78
C LYS A 154 13.17 26.76 -7.29
N GLN A 155 12.60 25.76 -7.97
CA GLN A 155 12.74 25.62 -9.41
C GLN A 155 12.10 26.79 -10.17
N GLY A 156 10.91 27.23 -9.79
CA GLY A 156 10.26 28.40 -10.37
C GLY A 156 11.08 29.66 -10.16
N MET A 157 11.60 29.89 -8.95
CA MET A 157 12.45 31.05 -8.67
C MET A 157 13.78 31.03 -9.49
N MET A 158 14.38 29.86 -9.66
CA MET A 158 15.56 29.72 -10.51
C MET A 158 15.23 30.13 -11.97
N GLN A 159 14.08 29.73 -12.50
CA GLN A 159 13.65 30.14 -13.86
C GLN A 159 13.43 31.64 -13.97
N GLU A 160 12.85 32.30 -12.96
CA GLU A 160 12.59 33.74 -12.99
C GLU A 160 13.87 34.58 -12.78
N LEU A 161 14.70 34.21 -11.79
CA LEU A 161 15.84 35.00 -11.39
C LEU A 161 17.08 34.79 -12.27
N LEU A 162 17.40 33.53 -12.63
CA LEU A 162 18.59 33.21 -13.42
C LEU A 162 18.45 33.58 -14.89
N THR A 163 17.20 33.64 -15.39
CA THR A 163 16.94 34.13 -16.76
C THR A 163 16.80 35.64 -16.88
N GLY A 164 16.84 36.37 -15.73
CA GLY A 164 16.71 37.81 -15.69
C GLY A 164 15.29 38.34 -15.95
N LYS A 165 14.28 37.43 -15.97
CA LYS A 165 12.87 37.80 -16.13
C LYS A 165 12.37 38.64 -14.96
N THR A 166 12.83 38.32 -13.77
CA THR A 166 12.65 39.12 -12.55
C THR A 166 14.03 39.55 -12.03
N ARG A 167 14.23 40.84 -11.78
CA ARG A 167 15.46 41.37 -11.23
C ARG A 167 15.26 41.82 -9.80
N LEU A 168 16.19 41.44 -8.91
CA LEU A 168 16.26 41.96 -7.55
C LEU A 168 16.75 43.41 -7.58
N LYS A 169 16.07 44.30 -6.85
CA LYS A 169 16.59 45.63 -6.53
C LYS A 169 17.56 45.45 -5.38
N VAL A 170 18.83 45.68 -5.63
CA VAL A 170 19.91 45.74 -4.65
C VAL A 170 20.08 47.19 -4.20
#